data_ddd16b6793be24f0cabdb4787fb3ef37
#
_entry.id   ddd16b6793be24f0cabdb4787fb3ef37
#
_cell.length_a   1.000
_cell.length_b   1.000
_cell.length_c   1.000
_cell.angle_alpha   90.00
_cell.angle_beta   90.00
_cell.angle_gamma   90.00
#
_symmetry.space_group_name_H-M   'P 1'
#
loop_
_entity.id
_entity.type
_entity.pdbx_description
1 polymer ?
#
loop_
_entity_poly.entity_id
_entity_poly.type
_entity_poly.pdbx_seq_one_letter_code
_entity_poly.pdbx_strand_id
1 'polypeptide(L)'
;EKTRPRNPEGKQLKKEIETLNNNLTLLEVDFQNFITINPNASKDEVKKYIEDKYFPTKSANKKVATPKKNEIPELFSECIEFYIREKSKRITGKQIPISVATHKKLTTIKNNIIKYKKSLKLNQVDDNFRDNFTQWMQDLQYSSSTIIKDLKYIKSIIKHFSKKAKISIDPLNWEFITEKQDFTFPILSFKELEQIENTIYPHEYLENAKDWLIIGCYTGARVSDLLNFNHKNIIEDNLLQFSQKKIQNQTNDAEEIIFLHPKIIKILNKREGQFPRKISDQRFNEYIKIVAKTAGLTNIMLGGKIDKKTKKKKVEEYEKWELVTSHIMRRTFVTLFVGILDKDLIKTQTGHKTDEMVNHYDKTAKIDKAKQVREKFETILKIS
;
A
#
# COMPACT_ATOMS: atom_id res chain seq x y z
N GLU A 1 -14.83 -18.74 32.62
CA GLU A 1 -14.71 -17.24 32.56
C GLU A 1 -13.35 -16.83 33.10
N LYS A 2 -12.37 -16.64 32.21
CA LYS A 2 -11.10 -15.98 32.54
C LYS A 2 -11.12 -14.58 31.93
N THR A 3 -11.62 -13.63 32.71
CA THR A 3 -11.46 -12.20 32.45
C THR A 3 -9.98 -11.87 32.38
N ARG A 4 -9.53 -11.41 31.21
CA ARG A 4 -8.17 -10.87 31.04
C ARG A 4 -8.02 -9.64 31.95
N PRO A 5 -7.01 -9.56 32.79
CA PRO A 5 -6.81 -8.39 33.63
C PRO A 5 -6.55 -7.18 32.74
N ARG A 6 -7.36 -6.15 32.92
CA ARG A 6 -7.13 -4.81 32.38
C ARG A 6 -5.95 -4.19 33.14
N ASN A 7 -4.73 -4.58 32.81
CA ASN A 7 -3.55 -3.97 33.38
C ASN A 7 -3.22 -2.66 32.63
N PRO A 8 -3.38 -1.48 33.24
CA PRO A 8 -3.04 -0.19 32.65
C PRO A 8 -1.56 -0.12 32.23
N GLU A 9 -0.64 -0.72 33.01
CA GLU A 9 0.80 -0.77 32.73
C GLU A 9 1.11 -1.57 31.46
N GLY A 10 0.44 -2.69 31.22
CA GLY A 10 0.60 -3.48 30.00
C GLY A 10 0.15 -2.74 28.73
N LYS A 11 -0.86 -1.86 28.85
CA LYS A 11 -1.28 -0.98 27.75
C LYS A 11 -0.27 0.13 27.50
N GLN A 12 0.29 0.69 28.58
CA GLN A 12 1.33 1.72 28.52
C GLN A 12 2.60 1.17 27.88
N LEU A 13 3.08 0.00 28.34
CA LEU A 13 4.25 -0.67 27.82
C LEU A 13 4.09 -1.05 26.33
N LYS A 14 2.92 -1.56 25.92
CA LYS A 14 2.63 -1.85 24.52
C LYS A 14 2.72 -0.59 23.66
N LYS A 15 2.24 0.54 24.14
CA LYS A 15 2.29 1.83 23.46
C LYS A 15 3.71 2.38 23.35
N GLU A 16 4.53 2.17 24.37
CA GLU A 16 5.94 2.55 24.38
C GLU A 16 6.75 1.71 23.41
N ILE A 17 6.51 0.39 23.35
CA ILE A 17 7.12 -0.53 22.38
C ILE A 17 6.73 -0.13 20.95
N GLU A 18 5.48 0.21 20.71
CA GLU A 18 5.01 0.66 19.39
C GLU A 18 5.65 1.99 18.98
N THR A 19 5.81 2.92 19.91
CA THR A 19 6.53 4.18 19.71
C THR A 19 8.01 3.95 19.42
N LEU A 20 8.64 3.04 20.14
CA LEU A 20 10.04 2.65 19.95
C LEU A 20 10.25 2.01 18.57
N ASN A 21 9.39 1.08 18.18
CA ASN A 21 9.44 0.45 16.85
C ASN A 21 9.26 1.45 15.72
N ASN A 22 8.36 2.42 15.87
CA ASN A 22 8.18 3.49 14.90
C ASN A 22 9.43 4.39 14.80
N ASN A 23 10.06 4.72 15.92
CA ASN A 23 11.29 5.49 15.94
C ASN A 23 12.46 4.72 15.29
N LEU A 24 12.59 3.43 15.57
CA LEU A 24 13.60 2.57 14.93
C LEU A 24 13.39 2.48 13.42
N THR A 25 12.14 2.37 12.96
CA THR A 25 11.82 2.38 11.52
C THR A 25 12.17 3.71 10.86
N LEU A 26 11.93 4.82 11.54
CA LEU A 26 12.33 6.16 11.05
C LEU A 26 13.84 6.30 10.96
N LEU A 27 14.57 5.81 11.96
CA LEU A 27 16.04 5.79 11.98
C LEU A 27 16.59 4.93 10.84
N GLU A 28 16.01 3.76 10.59
CA GLU A 28 16.38 2.89 9.45
C GLU A 28 16.17 3.59 8.10
N VAL A 29 15.05 4.28 7.93
CA VAL A 29 14.76 5.05 6.71
C VAL A 29 15.76 6.19 6.51
N ASP A 30 16.08 6.92 7.57
CA ASP A 30 17.05 8.02 7.51
C ASP A 30 18.46 7.50 7.22
N PHE A 31 18.84 6.37 7.81
CA PHE A 31 20.11 5.69 7.53
C PHE A 31 20.21 5.26 6.07
N GLN A 32 19.18 4.62 5.52
CA GLN A 32 19.12 4.23 4.12
C GLN A 32 19.22 5.44 3.17
N ASN A 33 18.57 6.54 3.52
CA ASN A 33 18.65 7.78 2.77
C ASN A 33 20.07 8.38 2.80
N PHE A 34 20.72 8.36 3.99
CA PHE A 34 22.10 8.86 4.13
C PHE A 34 23.06 8.05 3.26
N ILE A 35 23.01 6.71 3.30
CA ILE A 35 23.85 5.84 2.47
C ILE A 35 23.55 6.03 0.97
N THR A 36 22.29 6.21 0.60
CA THR A 36 21.91 6.44 -0.81
C THR A 36 22.50 7.74 -1.36
N ILE A 37 22.57 8.79 -0.52
CA ILE A 37 23.13 10.09 -0.89
C ILE A 37 24.68 10.08 -0.84
N ASN A 38 25.24 9.28 0.06
CA ASN A 38 26.66 9.17 0.32
C ASN A 38 27.13 7.70 0.19
N PRO A 39 27.18 7.14 -1.00
CA PRO A 39 27.44 5.70 -1.21
C PRO A 39 28.84 5.26 -0.76
N ASN A 40 29.79 6.21 -0.65
CA ASN A 40 31.15 5.96 -0.20
C ASN A 40 31.41 6.45 1.24
N ALA A 41 30.37 6.73 2.02
CA ALA A 41 30.53 7.19 3.39
C ALA A 41 31.25 6.13 4.24
N SER A 42 32.28 6.56 4.96
CA SER A 42 33.00 5.73 5.91
C SER A 42 32.11 5.40 7.12
N LYS A 43 32.48 4.36 7.85
CA LYS A 43 31.77 3.94 9.07
C LYS A 43 31.71 5.08 10.11
N ASP A 44 32.73 5.91 10.19
CA ASP A 44 32.81 7.03 11.14
C ASP A 44 31.90 8.19 10.72
N GLU A 45 31.77 8.47 9.43
CA GLU A 45 30.83 9.48 8.93
C GLU A 45 29.39 9.08 9.17
N VAL A 46 29.06 7.80 8.98
CA VAL A 46 27.76 7.23 9.29
C VAL A 46 27.46 7.34 10.78
N LYS A 47 28.42 6.94 11.63
CA LYS A 47 28.30 7.03 13.09
C LYS A 47 28.08 8.47 13.52
N LYS A 48 28.87 9.40 13.00
CA LYS A 48 28.75 10.83 13.29
C LYS A 48 27.40 11.39 12.85
N TYR A 49 26.89 11.00 11.69
CA TYR A 49 25.57 11.40 11.22
C TYR A 49 24.44 10.96 12.18
N ILE A 50 24.52 9.72 12.69
CA ILE A 50 23.55 9.18 13.62
C ILE A 50 23.66 9.89 14.98
N GLU A 51 24.88 10.07 15.49
CA GLU A 51 25.13 10.74 16.76
C GLU A 51 24.68 12.20 16.72
N ASP A 52 25.03 12.96 15.70
CA ASP A 52 24.64 14.37 15.55
C ASP A 52 23.13 14.57 15.43
N LYS A 53 22.43 13.62 14.79
CA LYS A 53 21.01 13.74 14.51
C LYS A 53 20.10 13.22 15.62
N TYR A 54 20.49 12.11 16.26
CA TYR A 54 19.63 11.39 17.20
C TYR A 54 20.11 11.47 18.66
N PHE A 55 21.42 11.72 18.87
CA PHE A 55 22.03 11.80 20.18
C PHE A 55 22.87 13.08 20.35
N PRO A 56 22.32 14.28 20.13
CA PRO A 56 23.10 15.52 20.24
C PRO A 56 23.60 15.68 21.69
N THR A 57 24.92 15.52 21.89
CA THR A 57 25.54 15.82 23.15
C THR A 57 25.42 17.32 23.48
N LYS A 58 25.18 17.67 24.75
CA LYS A 58 24.93 19.04 25.22
C LYS A 58 26.10 20.02 25.02
N SER A 59 27.14 19.68 24.29
CA SER A 59 28.42 20.42 24.24
C SER A 59 28.78 21.03 22.87
N ALA A 60 27.88 21.19 21.95
CA ALA A 60 28.15 21.90 20.70
C ALA A 60 27.25 23.13 20.55
N ASN A 61 27.51 24.19 21.35
CA ASN A 61 27.00 25.53 21.11
C ASN A 61 27.67 26.16 19.87
N LYS A 62 27.42 25.63 18.68
CA LYS A 62 27.44 26.43 17.45
C LYS A 62 26.00 26.76 17.13
N LYS A 63 25.65 28.04 17.30
CA LYS A 63 24.37 28.62 16.91
C LYS A 63 24.14 28.42 15.39
N VAL A 64 23.69 27.23 15.00
CA VAL A 64 22.80 27.12 13.87
C VAL A 64 21.47 27.66 14.40
N ALA A 65 21.02 28.77 13.84
CA ALA A 65 19.75 29.39 14.24
C ALA A 65 18.67 28.32 14.11
N THR A 66 18.28 27.74 15.26
CA THR A 66 17.08 26.91 15.33
C THR A 66 15.93 27.83 14.93
N PRO A 67 15.18 27.54 13.84
CA PRO A 67 14.03 28.34 13.51
C PRO A 67 13.14 28.38 14.75
N LYS A 68 12.74 29.57 15.16
CA LYS A 68 11.82 29.79 16.29
C LYS A 68 10.66 28.81 16.11
N LYS A 69 10.27 28.11 17.15
CA LYS A 69 9.41 26.92 17.19
C LYS A 69 8.08 27.03 16.39
N ASN A 70 7.75 28.19 15.83
CA ASN A 70 6.51 28.50 15.12
C ASN A 70 6.69 29.32 13.82
N GLU A 71 7.90 29.60 13.35
CA GLU A 71 8.08 30.31 12.08
C GLU A 71 8.00 29.33 10.91
N ILE A 72 7.20 29.69 9.90
CA ILE A 72 7.07 28.90 8.67
C ILE A 72 8.35 29.10 7.86
N PRO A 73 9.03 27.99 7.46
CA PRO A 73 10.23 28.10 6.64
C PRO A 73 9.94 28.79 5.29
N GLU A 74 10.92 29.53 4.78
CA GLU A 74 10.79 30.20 3.48
C GLU A 74 10.92 29.21 2.32
N LEU A 75 11.86 28.26 2.41
CA LEU A 75 12.09 27.25 1.37
C LEU A 75 11.02 26.17 1.40
N PHE A 76 10.49 25.83 0.23
CA PHE A 76 9.43 24.83 0.13
C PHE A 76 9.89 23.42 0.57
N SER A 77 11.15 23.06 0.32
CA SER A 77 11.72 21.81 0.81
C SER A 77 11.73 21.72 2.36
N GLU A 78 12.00 22.82 3.04
CA GLU A 78 11.96 22.90 4.51
C GLU A 78 10.51 22.91 5.03
N CYS A 79 9.59 23.52 4.28
CA CYS A 79 8.16 23.44 4.57
C CYS A 79 7.66 21.97 4.52
N ILE A 80 8.13 21.17 3.56
CA ILE A 80 7.80 19.74 3.50
C ILE A 80 8.32 19.01 4.75
N GLU A 81 9.54 19.28 5.20
CA GLU A 81 10.09 18.70 6.43
C GLU A 81 9.29 19.12 7.67
N PHE A 82 8.95 20.41 7.74
CA PHE A 82 8.11 20.92 8.81
C PHE A 82 6.75 20.22 8.83
N TYR A 83 6.10 20.07 7.65
CA TYR A 83 4.84 19.37 7.50
C TYR A 83 4.94 17.90 7.95
N ILE A 84 5.99 17.18 7.53
CA ILE A 84 6.26 15.81 7.96
C ILE A 84 6.36 15.74 9.48
N ARG A 85 7.18 16.60 10.08
CA ARG A 85 7.40 16.65 11.53
C ARG A 85 6.11 16.94 12.31
N GLU A 86 5.29 17.90 11.84
CA GLU A 86 4.00 18.20 12.46
C GLU A 86 3.01 17.04 12.34
N LYS A 87 2.90 16.45 11.14
CA LYS A 87 1.97 15.35 10.87
C LYS A 87 2.41 14.00 11.46
N SER A 88 3.67 13.86 11.84
CA SER A 88 4.17 12.67 12.55
C SER A 88 3.85 12.68 14.05
N LYS A 89 3.51 13.84 14.61
CA LYS A 89 3.14 13.96 16.03
C LYS A 89 1.72 13.47 16.27
N ARG A 90 1.53 12.67 17.31
CA ARG A 90 0.19 12.32 17.79
C ARG A 90 -0.30 13.42 18.75
N ILE A 91 -1.41 14.04 18.40
CA ILE A 91 -2.12 14.96 19.27
C ILE A 91 -3.34 14.23 19.80
N THR A 92 -3.45 14.04 21.12
CA THR A 92 -4.54 13.29 21.75
C THR A 92 -5.90 13.78 21.27
N GLY A 93 -6.68 12.88 20.69
CA GLY A 93 -8.04 13.13 20.20
C GLY A 93 -8.19 13.95 18.90
N LYS A 94 -7.09 14.49 18.33
CA LYS A 94 -7.19 15.42 17.19
C LYS A 94 -6.40 15.06 15.93
N GLN A 95 -5.35 14.27 16.03
CA GLN A 95 -4.49 13.97 14.88
C GLN A 95 -3.95 12.54 14.93
N ILE A 96 -4.12 11.83 13.82
CA ILE A 96 -3.49 10.54 13.58
C ILE A 96 -2.16 10.78 12.89
N PRO A 97 -1.03 10.20 13.38
CA PRO A 97 0.25 10.33 12.71
C PRO A 97 0.22 9.77 11.29
N ILE A 98 0.97 10.40 10.38
CA ILE A 98 1.14 9.87 9.02
C ILE A 98 1.84 8.50 9.08
N SER A 99 1.45 7.62 8.15
CA SER A 99 2.07 6.30 8.02
C SER A 99 3.53 6.40 7.55
N VAL A 100 4.34 5.38 7.83
CA VAL A 100 5.72 5.26 7.31
C VAL A 100 5.76 5.38 5.78
N ALA A 101 4.78 4.78 5.08
CA ALA A 101 4.68 4.89 3.63
C ALA A 101 4.43 6.33 3.17
N THR A 102 3.57 7.08 3.87
CA THR A 102 3.33 8.50 3.60
C THR A 102 4.56 9.34 3.88
N HIS A 103 5.28 9.07 4.97
CA HIS A 103 6.54 9.73 5.28
C HIS A 103 7.57 9.52 4.16
N LYS A 104 7.81 8.26 3.74
CA LYS A 104 8.71 7.95 2.60
C LYS A 104 8.30 8.69 1.33
N LYS A 105 7.00 8.75 1.04
CA LYS A 105 6.49 9.47 -0.15
C LYS A 105 6.76 10.96 -0.09
N LEU A 106 6.50 11.60 1.04
CA LEU A 106 6.77 13.03 1.25
C LEU A 106 8.28 13.34 1.15
N THR A 107 9.13 12.48 1.70
CA THR A 107 10.59 12.59 1.55
C THR A 107 11.02 12.49 0.08
N THR A 108 10.42 11.58 -0.70
CA THR A 108 10.68 11.51 -2.15
C THR A 108 10.27 12.79 -2.86
N ILE A 109 9.11 13.35 -2.53
CA ILE A 109 8.64 14.63 -3.10
C ILE A 109 9.61 15.75 -2.74
N LYS A 110 10.05 15.85 -1.47
CA LYS A 110 11.06 16.82 -1.05
C LYS A 110 12.33 16.71 -1.90
N ASN A 111 12.84 15.50 -2.09
CA ASN A 111 14.05 15.28 -2.89
C ASN A 111 13.84 15.67 -4.37
N ASN A 112 12.67 15.40 -4.94
CA ASN A 112 12.32 15.84 -6.28
C ASN A 112 12.26 17.38 -6.39
N ILE A 113 11.68 18.05 -5.41
CA ILE A 113 11.67 19.53 -5.34
C ILE A 113 13.09 20.10 -5.27
N ILE A 114 13.97 19.52 -4.44
CA ILE A 114 15.38 19.96 -4.35
C ILE A 114 16.10 19.77 -5.68
N LYS A 115 15.86 18.66 -6.39
CA LYS A 115 16.44 18.38 -7.71
C LYS A 115 15.91 19.35 -8.78
N TYR A 116 14.63 19.66 -8.74
CA TYR A 116 13.99 20.58 -9.67
C TYR A 116 14.46 22.01 -9.46
N LYS A 117 14.33 22.54 -8.23
CA LYS A 117 14.72 23.91 -7.86
C LYS A 117 14.98 23.98 -6.36
N LYS A 118 16.26 23.85 -5.95
CA LYS A 118 16.68 23.87 -4.54
C LYS A 118 16.22 25.12 -3.78
N SER A 119 16.22 26.29 -4.46
CA SER A 119 15.82 27.60 -3.90
C SER A 119 14.34 27.91 -4.03
N LEU A 120 13.48 26.94 -4.36
CA LEU A 120 12.04 27.15 -4.49
C LEU A 120 11.44 27.60 -3.15
N LYS A 121 10.80 28.78 -3.14
CA LYS A 121 10.12 29.32 -1.97
C LYS A 121 8.66 28.88 -1.93
N LEU A 122 8.07 28.85 -0.73
CA LEU A 122 6.67 28.45 -0.52
C LEU A 122 5.68 29.32 -1.33
N ASN A 123 5.92 30.60 -1.44
CA ASN A 123 5.06 31.56 -2.19
C ASN A 123 5.24 31.49 -3.72
N GLN A 124 6.20 30.70 -4.22
CA GLN A 124 6.42 30.46 -5.65
C GLN A 124 5.76 29.16 -6.13
N VAL A 125 5.03 28.46 -5.26
CA VAL A 125 4.28 27.26 -5.63
C VAL A 125 2.91 27.70 -6.14
N ASP A 126 2.86 28.05 -7.41
CA ASP A 126 1.72 28.59 -8.16
C ASP A 126 1.43 27.70 -9.39
N ASP A 127 0.59 28.17 -10.31
CA ASP A 127 0.26 27.45 -11.55
C ASP A 127 1.48 27.31 -12.47
N ASN A 128 2.33 28.33 -12.57
CA ASN A 128 3.57 28.22 -13.35
C ASN A 128 4.50 27.13 -12.79
N PHE A 129 4.62 27.07 -11.47
CA PHE A 129 5.36 25.96 -10.84
C PHE A 129 4.73 24.61 -11.19
N ARG A 130 3.41 24.45 -11.10
CA ARG A 130 2.71 23.20 -11.42
C ARG A 130 3.07 22.72 -12.82
N ASP A 131 2.97 23.61 -13.81
CA ASP A 131 3.14 23.27 -15.21
C ASP A 131 4.61 22.95 -15.52
N ASN A 132 5.54 23.77 -15.05
CA ASN A 132 6.98 23.54 -15.23
C ASN A 132 7.46 22.28 -14.47
N PHE A 133 6.98 22.04 -13.26
CA PHE A 133 7.33 20.83 -12.50
C PHE A 133 6.74 19.58 -13.15
N THR A 134 5.53 19.67 -13.70
CA THR A 134 4.91 18.60 -14.48
C THR A 134 5.75 18.26 -15.70
N GLN A 135 6.15 19.26 -16.50
CA GLN A 135 7.01 19.05 -17.67
C GLN A 135 8.36 18.43 -17.26
N TRP A 136 9.01 18.95 -16.23
CA TRP A 136 10.27 18.39 -15.72
C TRP A 136 10.13 16.92 -15.29
N MET A 137 9.05 16.55 -14.63
CA MET A 137 8.80 15.15 -14.27
C MET A 137 8.48 14.28 -15.50
N GLN A 138 7.81 14.82 -16.53
CA GLN A 138 7.57 14.13 -17.80
C GLN A 138 8.87 13.88 -18.55
N ASP A 139 9.77 14.86 -18.62
CA ASP A 139 11.10 14.73 -19.23
C ASP A 139 11.93 13.64 -18.54
N LEU A 140 11.77 13.49 -17.23
CA LEU A 140 12.31 12.36 -16.45
C LEU A 140 11.50 11.07 -16.63
N GLN A 141 10.46 11.09 -17.47
CA GLN A 141 9.59 9.96 -17.82
C GLN A 141 8.84 9.36 -16.61
N TYR A 142 8.45 10.17 -15.63
CA TYR A 142 7.48 9.75 -14.63
C TYR A 142 6.10 9.56 -15.27
N SER A 143 5.34 8.57 -14.78
CA SER A 143 3.96 8.38 -15.26
C SER A 143 3.05 9.52 -14.80
N SER A 144 2.04 9.89 -15.61
CA SER A 144 1.02 10.90 -15.28
C SER A 144 0.39 10.65 -13.90
N SER A 145 0.10 9.38 -13.58
CA SER A 145 -0.45 9.00 -12.27
C SER A 145 0.51 9.29 -11.10
N THR A 146 1.83 9.20 -11.31
CA THR A 146 2.83 9.53 -10.28
C THR A 146 2.90 11.05 -10.10
N ILE A 147 2.94 11.81 -11.20
CA ILE A 147 2.98 13.28 -11.20
C ILE A 147 1.75 13.84 -10.49
N ILE A 148 0.55 13.40 -10.88
CA ILE A 148 -0.71 13.81 -10.26
C ILE A 148 -0.71 13.50 -8.76
N LYS A 149 -0.20 12.33 -8.37
CA LYS A 149 -0.11 11.96 -6.96
C LYS A 149 0.82 12.89 -6.18
N ASP A 150 1.96 13.27 -6.75
CA ASP A 150 2.90 14.19 -6.13
C ASP A 150 2.29 15.59 -6.00
N LEU A 151 1.64 16.10 -7.05
CA LEU A 151 0.93 17.37 -7.02
C LEU A 151 -0.22 17.38 -5.99
N LYS A 152 -0.96 16.27 -5.82
CA LYS A 152 -1.97 16.14 -4.75
C LYS A 152 -1.36 16.24 -3.35
N TYR A 153 -0.18 15.67 -3.13
CA TYR A 153 0.54 15.85 -1.87
C TYR A 153 1.02 17.29 -1.69
N ILE A 154 1.57 17.91 -2.74
CA ILE A 154 1.96 19.34 -2.73
C ILE A 154 0.77 20.20 -2.40
N LYS A 155 -0.38 20.02 -3.06
CA LYS A 155 -1.64 20.69 -2.73
C LYS A 155 -2.01 20.56 -1.25
N SER A 156 -1.86 19.36 -0.68
CA SER A 156 -2.16 19.10 0.74
C SER A 156 -1.21 19.85 1.68
N ILE A 157 0.07 19.98 1.30
CA ILE A 157 1.07 20.75 2.06
C ILE A 157 0.73 22.24 2.00
N ILE A 158 0.45 22.78 0.81
CA ILE A 158 0.03 24.19 0.64
C ILE A 158 -1.23 24.47 1.48
N LYS A 159 -2.23 23.59 1.44
CA LYS A 159 -3.44 23.72 2.25
C LYS A 159 -3.15 23.78 3.75
N HIS A 160 -2.12 23.08 4.23
CA HIS A 160 -1.72 23.14 5.62
C HIS A 160 -1.17 24.52 6.02
N PHE A 161 -0.41 25.14 5.11
CA PHE A 161 0.20 26.45 5.35
C PHE A 161 -0.70 27.63 4.99
N SER A 162 -1.70 27.47 4.13
CA SER A 162 -2.57 28.57 3.66
C SER A 162 -3.28 29.32 4.78
N LYS A 163 -3.51 28.67 5.92
CA LYS A 163 -4.10 29.28 7.11
C LYS A 163 -3.10 30.08 7.96
N LYS A 164 -1.80 29.92 7.70
CA LYS A 164 -0.72 30.46 8.54
C LYS A 164 0.18 31.45 7.82
N ALA A 165 0.17 31.47 6.49
CA ALA A 165 1.02 32.31 5.65
C ALA A 165 0.23 32.91 4.49
N LYS A 166 0.66 34.10 4.02
CA LYS A 166 0.20 34.67 2.74
C LYS A 166 0.87 33.89 1.60
N ILE A 167 0.16 32.93 1.04
CA ILE A 167 0.60 32.11 -0.11
C ILE A 167 -0.45 32.22 -1.21
N SER A 168 -0.05 31.95 -2.46
CA SER A 168 -0.99 31.84 -3.56
C SER A 168 -2.09 30.84 -3.23
N ILE A 169 -3.32 31.17 -3.56
CA ILE A 169 -4.48 30.28 -3.43
C ILE A 169 -4.63 29.35 -4.64
N ASP A 170 -3.90 29.59 -5.74
CA ASP A 170 -4.00 28.84 -6.99
C ASP A 170 -3.83 27.31 -6.75
N PRO A 171 -2.84 26.83 -5.97
CA PRO A 171 -2.69 25.43 -5.69
C PRO A 171 -3.92 24.78 -5.04
N LEU A 172 -4.74 25.54 -4.33
CA LEU A 172 -5.96 25.04 -3.70
C LEU A 172 -7.07 24.73 -4.72
N ASN A 173 -6.99 25.35 -5.90
CA ASN A 173 -7.95 25.19 -7.00
C ASN A 173 -7.50 24.13 -8.02
N TRP A 174 -6.29 23.56 -7.88
CA TRP A 174 -5.81 22.53 -8.82
C TRP A 174 -6.76 21.34 -8.87
N GLU A 175 -7.24 21.05 -10.06
CA GLU A 175 -7.98 19.83 -10.40
C GLU A 175 -7.08 18.86 -11.14
N PHE A 176 -7.29 17.57 -10.91
CA PHE A 176 -6.46 16.52 -11.49
C PHE A 176 -7.33 15.46 -12.15
N ILE A 177 -7.26 15.43 -13.46
CA ILE A 177 -7.90 14.40 -14.27
C ILE A 177 -6.91 13.25 -14.43
N THR A 178 -7.31 12.07 -14.00
CA THR A 178 -6.51 10.86 -14.20
C THR A 178 -6.96 10.17 -15.48
N GLU A 179 -6.09 10.07 -16.45
CA GLU A 179 -6.35 9.31 -17.68
C GLU A 179 -6.65 7.85 -17.35
N LYS A 180 -7.65 7.29 -18.01
CA LYS A 180 -7.92 5.85 -17.92
C LYS A 180 -6.78 5.09 -18.59
N GLN A 181 -6.34 4.01 -17.94
CA GLN A 181 -5.35 3.14 -18.54
C GLN A 181 -6.03 2.22 -19.56
N ASP A 182 -5.47 2.11 -20.76
CA ASP A 182 -6.01 1.34 -21.88
C ASP A 182 -5.77 -0.18 -21.76
N PHE A 183 -5.32 -0.67 -20.62
CA PHE A 183 -5.12 -2.09 -20.40
C PHE A 183 -5.86 -2.59 -19.16
N THR A 184 -6.24 -3.87 -19.20
CA THR A 184 -6.88 -4.56 -18.09
C THR A 184 -5.83 -5.20 -17.18
N PHE A 185 -6.09 -5.18 -15.89
CA PHE A 185 -5.27 -5.93 -14.94
C PHE A 185 -5.66 -7.42 -14.96
N PRO A 186 -4.72 -8.34 -14.84
CA PRO A 186 -5.03 -9.76 -14.82
C PRO A 186 -5.88 -10.13 -13.59
N ILE A 187 -6.75 -11.12 -13.82
CA ILE A 187 -7.50 -11.87 -12.82
C ILE A 187 -7.29 -13.36 -13.09
N LEU A 188 -7.60 -14.21 -12.13
CA LEU A 188 -7.62 -15.65 -12.30
C LEU A 188 -9.08 -16.13 -12.42
N SER A 189 -9.37 -16.96 -13.41
CA SER A 189 -10.64 -17.69 -13.51
C SER A 189 -10.65 -18.89 -12.54
N PHE A 190 -11.83 -19.47 -12.28
CA PHE A 190 -11.93 -20.71 -11.49
C PHE A 190 -11.09 -21.85 -12.09
N LYS A 191 -11.09 -21.97 -13.42
CA LYS A 191 -10.27 -22.96 -14.14
C LYS A 191 -8.78 -22.75 -13.91
N GLU A 192 -8.30 -21.51 -13.94
CA GLU A 192 -6.88 -21.20 -13.68
C GLU A 192 -6.51 -21.41 -12.20
N LEU A 193 -7.42 -21.13 -11.28
CA LEU A 193 -7.21 -21.44 -9.86
C LEU A 193 -7.10 -22.94 -9.63
N GLU A 194 -7.96 -23.73 -10.28
CA GLU A 194 -7.89 -25.19 -10.24
C GLU A 194 -6.59 -25.72 -10.89
N GLN A 195 -6.18 -25.16 -12.01
CA GLN A 195 -4.90 -25.48 -12.66
C GLN A 195 -3.72 -25.21 -11.75
N ILE A 196 -3.70 -24.05 -11.08
CA ILE A 196 -2.67 -23.71 -10.09
C ILE A 196 -2.71 -24.68 -8.90
N GLU A 197 -3.88 -25.03 -8.38
CA GLU A 197 -4.06 -25.94 -7.25
C GLU A 197 -3.52 -27.34 -7.58
N ASN A 198 -3.79 -27.86 -8.77
CA ASN A 198 -3.46 -29.22 -9.20
C ASN A 198 -2.02 -29.36 -9.76
N THR A 199 -1.33 -28.25 -10.03
CA THR A 199 0.06 -28.28 -10.50
C THR A 199 0.99 -28.69 -9.38
N ILE A 200 1.94 -29.61 -9.70
CA ILE A 200 3.01 -30.04 -8.80
C ILE A 200 4.18 -29.08 -8.93
N TYR A 201 4.62 -28.53 -7.83
CA TYR A 201 5.75 -27.61 -7.79
C TYR A 201 7.00 -28.28 -7.24
N PRO A 202 8.18 -28.09 -7.87
CA PRO A 202 9.40 -28.83 -7.52
C PRO A 202 10.00 -28.41 -6.17
N HIS A 203 9.56 -27.30 -5.60
CA HIS A 203 10.12 -26.75 -4.36
C HIS A 203 9.04 -26.37 -3.35
N GLU A 204 9.28 -26.69 -2.09
CA GLU A 204 8.37 -26.38 -0.97
C GLU A 204 8.00 -24.90 -0.88
N TYR A 205 8.94 -23.98 -1.17
CA TYR A 205 8.64 -22.56 -1.13
C TYR A 205 7.63 -22.10 -2.19
N LEU A 206 7.54 -22.80 -3.33
CA LEU A 206 6.52 -22.55 -4.36
C LEU A 206 5.17 -23.14 -3.95
N GLU A 207 5.15 -24.33 -3.35
CA GLU A 207 3.94 -24.89 -2.73
C GLU A 207 3.38 -23.96 -1.65
N ASN A 208 4.27 -23.41 -0.83
CA ASN A 208 3.89 -22.43 0.19
C ASN A 208 3.32 -21.14 -0.42
N ALA A 209 3.92 -20.64 -1.48
CA ALA A 209 3.45 -19.44 -2.19
C ALA A 209 2.13 -19.68 -2.94
N LYS A 210 1.96 -20.87 -3.54
CA LYS A 210 0.71 -21.34 -4.16
C LYS A 210 -0.43 -21.33 -3.15
N ASP A 211 -0.23 -21.95 -2.00
CA ASP A 211 -1.26 -22.03 -0.98
C ASP A 211 -1.66 -20.63 -0.49
N TRP A 212 -0.70 -19.72 -0.27
CA TRP A 212 -1.02 -18.30 0.02
C TRP A 212 -1.78 -17.61 -1.11
N LEU A 213 -1.44 -17.88 -2.38
CA LEU A 213 -2.14 -17.32 -3.53
C LEU A 213 -3.61 -17.77 -3.57
N ILE A 214 -3.85 -19.06 -3.36
CA ILE A 214 -5.21 -19.62 -3.32
C ILE A 214 -6.00 -19.03 -2.14
N ILE A 215 -5.42 -19.02 -0.93
CA ILE A 215 -6.05 -18.40 0.25
C ILE A 215 -6.40 -16.94 -0.05
N GLY A 216 -5.49 -16.18 -0.65
CA GLY A 216 -5.71 -14.80 -1.01
C GLY A 216 -6.83 -14.59 -2.03
N CYS A 217 -6.96 -15.50 -3.03
CA CYS A 217 -8.01 -15.45 -4.04
C CYS A 217 -9.40 -15.79 -3.47
N TYR A 218 -9.47 -16.59 -2.41
CA TYR A 218 -10.73 -16.94 -1.75
C TYR A 218 -11.07 -16.09 -0.51
N THR A 219 -10.16 -15.22 -0.06
CA THR A 219 -10.44 -14.24 1.00
C THR A 219 -10.56 -12.81 0.47
N GLY A 220 -9.91 -12.51 -0.65
CA GLY A 220 -9.76 -11.13 -1.12
C GLY A 220 -8.92 -10.24 -0.20
N ALA A 221 -8.23 -10.78 0.80
CA ALA A 221 -7.43 -10.04 1.76
C ALA A 221 -6.27 -9.27 1.10
N ARG A 222 -5.83 -8.16 1.72
CA ARG A 222 -4.61 -7.48 1.30
C ARG A 222 -3.40 -8.34 1.67
N VAL A 223 -2.36 -8.33 0.83
CA VAL A 223 -1.14 -9.12 1.06
C VAL A 223 -0.53 -8.86 2.45
N SER A 224 -0.55 -7.61 2.92
CA SER A 224 -0.05 -7.23 4.24
C SER A 224 -0.81 -7.87 5.40
N ASP A 225 -2.08 -8.17 5.20
CA ASP A 225 -2.94 -8.81 6.20
C ASP A 225 -2.87 -10.33 6.03
N LEU A 226 -3.03 -10.82 4.80
CA LEU A 226 -2.97 -12.23 4.41
C LEU A 226 -1.75 -12.95 4.98
N LEU A 227 -0.53 -12.44 4.71
CA LEU A 227 0.72 -13.08 5.13
C LEU A 227 0.96 -13.03 6.66
N ASN A 228 0.02 -12.47 7.42
CA ASN A 228 0.04 -12.51 8.89
C ASN A 228 -1.09 -13.35 9.49
N PHE A 229 -1.92 -13.99 8.66
CA PHE A 229 -2.90 -14.95 9.18
C PHE A 229 -2.21 -16.10 9.88
N ASN A 230 -2.77 -16.53 10.98
CA ASN A 230 -2.32 -17.69 11.74
C ASN A 230 -3.52 -18.40 12.38
N HIS A 231 -3.34 -19.62 12.87
CA HIS A 231 -4.41 -20.43 13.43
C HIS A 231 -5.14 -19.77 14.62
N LYS A 232 -4.45 -18.89 15.37
CA LYS A 232 -5.06 -18.16 16.51
C LYS A 232 -6.09 -17.11 16.08
N ASN A 233 -6.09 -16.78 14.78
CA ASN A 233 -7.08 -15.89 14.21
C ASN A 233 -8.38 -16.63 13.84
N ILE A 234 -8.36 -17.96 13.76
CA ILE A 234 -9.55 -18.75 13.46
C ILE A 234 -10.42 -18.81 14.72
N ILE A 235 -11.67 -18.45 14.57
CA ILE A 235 -12.71 -18.56 15.57
C ILE A 235 -13.74 -19.62 15.13
N GLU A 236 -14.87 -19.74 15.83
CA GLU A 236 -15.91 -20.72 15.55
C GLU A 236 -16.38 -20.68 14.08
N ASP A 237 -16.93 -21.78 13.57
CA ASP A 237 -17.59 -21.89 12.26
C ASP A 237 -16.74 -21.48 11.04
N ASN A 238 -15.43 -21.74 11.08
CA ASN A 238 -14.49 -21.37 10.01
C ASN A 238 -14.48 -19.85 9.74
N LEU A 239 -14.64 -19.03 10.74
CA LEU A 239 -14.46 -17.60 10.68
C LEU A 239 -13.03 -17.21 11.06
N LEU A 240 -12.49 -16.19 10.39
CA LEU A 240 -11.17 -15.65 10.65
C LEU A 240 -11.29 -14.19 11.12
N GLN A 241 -10.80 -13.92 12.32
CA GLN A 241 -10.79 -12.58 12.91
C GLN A 241 -9.38 -11.99 12.86
N PHE A 242 -9.22 -10.79 12.30
CA PHE A 242 -7.95 -10.10 12.22
C PHE A 242 -8.11 -8.58 12.19
N SER A 243 -7.07 -7.84 12.56
CA SER A 243 -7.03 -6.39 12.45
C SER A 243 -6.30 -5.94 11.19
N GLN A 244 -6.95 -5.11 10.34
CA GLN A 244 -6.33 -4.57 9.14
C GLN A 244 -5.18 -3.62 9.46
N LYS A 245 -3.95 -3.96 9.05
CA LYS A 245 -2.74 -3.14 9.28
C LYS A 245 -2.85 -1.71 8.74
N LYS A 246 -3.52 -1.53 7.60
CA LYS A 246 -3.61 -0.21 6.96
C LYS A 246 -4.51 0.77 7.72
N ILE A 247 -5.46 0.26 8.50
CA ILE A 247 -6.50 1.06 9.18
C ILE A 247 -6.29 1.06 10.69
N GLN A 248 -5.49 0.15 11.23
CA GLN A 248 -5.28 -0.08 12.66
C GLN A 248 -4.95 1.19 13.48
N ASN A 249 -4.35 2.21 12.84
CA ASN A 249 -4.04 3.50 13.45
C ASN A 249 -5.11 4.59 13.17
N GLN A 250 -6.17 4.28 12.42
CA GLN A 250 -7.13 5.28 11.96
C GLN A 250 -8.50 5.17 12.62
N THR A 251 -8.93 3.97 13.00
CA THR A 251 -10.24 3.73 13.62
C THR A 251 -10.16 2.63 14.66
N ASN A 252 -11.08 2.65 15.64
CA ASN A 252 -11.25 1.53 16.58
C ASN A 252 -11.86 0.29 15.89
N ASP A 253 -12.42 0.44 14.68
CA ASP A 253 -13.07 -0.60 13.86
C ASP A 253 -12.12 -1.23 12.84
N ALA A 254 -10.87 -1.46 13.22
CA ALA A 254 -9.89 -2.12 12.35
C ALA A 254 -10.05 -3.65 12.33
N GLU A 255 -10.97 -4.18 13.14
CA GLU A 255 -11.22 -5.60 13.27
C GLU A 255 -12.17 -6.08 12.18
N GLU A 256 -11.76 -7.12 11.46
CA GLU A 256 -12.52 -7.74 10.39
C GLU A 256 -12.75 -9.22 10.74
N ILE A 257 -13.95 -9.71 10.44
CA ILE A 257 -14.27 -11.13 10.52
C ILE A 257 -14.69 -11.59 9.14
N ILE A 258 -13.99 -12.58 8.61
CA ILE A 258 -14.22 -13.12 7.27
C ILE A 258 -14.46 -14.63 7.32
N PHE A 259 -15.21 -15.14 6.35
CA PHE A 259 -15.45 -16.57 6.19
C PHE A 259 -14.27 -17.24 5.46
N LEU A 260 -13.86 -18.40 5.94
CA LEU A 260 -12.87 -19.24 5.29
C LEU A 260 -13.57 -20.24 4.36
N HIS A 261 -13.46 -19.99 3.07
CA HIS A 261 -14.00 -20.85 2.02
C HIS A 261 -13.49 -22.31 2.16
N PRO A 262 -14.27 -23.36 1.81
CA PRO A 262 -13.84 -24.77 1.93
C PRO A 262 -12.50 -25.10 1.27
N LYS A 263 -12.12 -24.41 0.18
CA LYS A 263 -10.78 -24.54 -0.42
C LYS A 263 -9.66 -24.15 0.54
N ILE A 264 -9.88 -23.15 1.39
CA ILE A 264 -8.91 -22.72 2.41
C ILE A 264 -8.82 -23.79 3.50
N ILE A 265 -9.96 -24.30 3.96
CA ILE A 265 -10.00 -25.38 4.97
C ILE A 265 -9.24 -26.61 4.48
N LYS A 266 -9.38 -26.99 3.19
CA LYS A 266 -8.61 -28.08 2.58
C LYS A 266 -7.08 -27.81 2.67
N ILE A 267 -6.64 -26.58 2.43
CA ILE A 267 -5.22 -26.21 2.57
C ILE A 267 -4.76 -26.30 4.03
N LEU A 268 -5.58 -25.80 4.97
CA LEU A 268 -5.25 -25.86 6.40
C LEU A 268 -5.17 -27.32 6.87
N ASN A 269 -6.11 -28.17 6.48
CA ASN A 269 -6.10 -29.60 6.84
C ASN A 269 -4.85 -30.30 6.32
N LYS A 270 -4.41 -30.01 5.07
CA LYS A 270 -3.13 -30.48 4.51
C LYS A 270 -1.92 -30.04 5.37
N ARG A 271 -2.04 -28.94 6.10
CA ARG A 271 -1.01 -28.30 6.91
C ARG A 271 -1.25 -28.43 8.43
N GLU A 272 -1.96 -29.46 8.86
CA GLU A 272 -2.23 -29.75 10.27
C GLU A 272 -2.89 -28.54 11.00
N GLY A 273 -3.82 -27.87 10.32
CA GLY A 273 -4.53 -26.69 10.83
C GLY A 273 -3.74 -25.39 10.76
N GLN A 274 -2.53 -25.39 10.20
CA GLN A 274 -1.68 -24.21 10.14
C GLN A 274 -1.79 -23.46 8.80
N PHE A 275 -1.71 -22.13 8.85
CA PHE A 275 -1.49 -21.35 7.63
C PHE A 275 -0.09 -21.62 7.05
N PRO A 276 0.12 -21.37 5.72
CA PRO A 276 1.42 -21.51 5.13
C PRO A 276 2.46 -20.63 5.82
N ARG A 277 3.74 -21.05 5.79
CA ARG A 277 4.82 -20.28 6.41
C ARG A 277 4.86 -18.85 5.87
N LYS A 278 4.99 -17.88 6.77
CA LYS A 278 5.09 -16.46 6.42
C LYS A 278 6.30 -16.18 5.55
N ILE A 279 6.10 -15.36 4.52
CA ILE A 279 7.13 -14.87 3.61
C ILE A 279 7.01 -13.35 3.46
N SER A 280 8.05 -12.68 2.94
CA SER A 280 7.96 -11.25 2.67
C SER A 280 7.10 -10.96 1.43
N ASP A 281 6.44 -9.79 1.40
CA ASP A 281 5.64 -9.34 0.25
C ASP A 281 6.42 -9.38 -1.06
N GLN A 282 7.72 -9.04 -1.01
CA GLN A 282 8.59 -9.08 -2.19
C GLN A 282 8.77 -10.50 -2.70
N ARG A 283 9.18 -11.44 -1.84
CA ARG A 283 9.35 -12.85 -2.21
C ARG A 283 8.02 -13.47 -2.65
N PHE A 284 6.93 -13.14 -1.98
CA PHE A 284 5.61 -13.59 -2.41
C PHE A 284 5.32 -13.16 -3.85
N ASN A 285 5.53 -11.89 -4.20
CA ASN A 285 5.32 -11.40 -5.57
C ASN A 285 6.26 -12.05 -6.60
N GLU A 286 7.46 -12.46 -6.22
CA GLU A 286 8.39 -13.21 -7.07
C GLU A 286 7.90 -14.65 -7.28
N TYR A 287 7.54 -15.32 -6.20
CA TYR A 287 7.17 -16.74 -6.23
C TYR A 287 5.82 -16.99 -6.91
N ILE A 288 4.80 -16.15 -6.71
CA ILE A 288 3.52 -16.34 -7.40
C ILE A 288 3.62 -16.18 -8.91
N LYS A 289 4.62 -15.46 -9.43
CA LYS A 289 4.92 -15.44 -10.88
C LYS A 289 5.45 -16.77 -11.35
N ILE A 290 6.37 -17.38 -10.60
CA ILE A 290 6.90 -18.70 -10.90
C ILE A 290 5.76 -19.73 -10.81
N VAL A 291 4.93 -19.67 -9.77
CA VAL A 291 3.74 -20.50 -9.61
C VAL A 291 2.83 -20.39 -10.83
N ALA A 292 2.49 -19.19 -11.26
CA ALA A 292 1.63 -18.96 -12.43
C ALA A 292 2.27 -19.45 -13.74
N LYS A 293 3.59 -19.27 -13.91
CA LYS A 293 4.33 -19.77 -15.06
C LYS A 293 4.33 -21.28 -15.12
N THR A 294 4.67 -21.95 -14.00
CA THR A 294 4.70 -23.41 -13.89
C THR A 294 3.30 -24.02 -14.12
N ALA A 295 2.26 -23.32 -13.68
CA ALA A 295 0.88 -23.70 -13.94
C ALA A 295 0.43 -23.42 -15.39
N GLY A 296 1.28 -22.90 -16.27
CA GLY A 296 0.97 -22.67 -17.68
C GLY A 296 0.07 -21.46 -18.00
N LEU A 297 0.10 -20.41 -17.18
CA LEU A 297 -0.65 -19.18 -17.46
C LEU A 297 0.09 -18.32 -18.51
N THR A 298 0.15 -18.81 -19.76
CA THR A 298 0.92 -18.23 -20.87
C THR A 298 0.08 -17.38 -21.83
N ASN A 299 -1.22 -17.24 -21.59
CA ASN A 299 -2.09 -16.38 -22.43
C ASN A 299 -1.50 -14.98 -22.54
N ILE A 300 -1.40 -14.48 -23.78
CA ILE A 300 -0.91 -13.12 -24.06
C ILE A 300 -2.00 -12.10 -23.73
N MET A 301 -1.61 -11.03 -23.05
CA MET A 301 -2.49 -9.90 -22.75
C MET A 301 -1.72 -8.58 -22.67
N LEU A 302 -2.38 -7.49 -23.06
CA LEU A 302 -1.84 -6.15 -22.90
C LEU A 302 -1.77 -5.79 -21.41
N GLY A 303 -0.59 -5.38 -20.93
CA GLY A 303 -0.37 -5.09 -19.53
C GLY A 303 0.75 -4.09 -19.27
N GLY A 304 0.84 -3.63 -18.03
CA GLY A 304 1.88 -2.69 -17.64
C GLY A 304 2.87 -3.32 -16.64
N LYS A 305 4.14 -3.42 -17.03
CA LYS A 305 5.22 -3.98 -16.22
C LYS A 305 6.31 -2.93 -15.96
N ILE A 306 6.85 -2.91 -14.76
CA ILE A 306 7.99 -2.02 -14.45
C ILE A 306 9.27 -2.67 -14.97
N ASP A 307 9.92 -1.99 -15.91
CA ASP A 307 11.23 -2.39 -16.40
C ASP A 307 12.27 -2.30 -15.26
N LYS A 308 13.03 -3.38 -15.06
CA LYS A 308 13.98 -3.47 -13.93
C LYS A 308 15.14 -2.50 -14.03
N LYS A 309 15.56 -2.16 -15.26
CA LYS A 309 16.72 -1.28 -15.51
C LYS A 309 16.33 0.20 -15.42
N THR A 310 15.28 0.56 -16.16
CA THR A 310 14.84 1.97 -16.28
C THR A 310 13.92 2.40 -15.13
N LYS A 311 13.37 1.45 -14.36
CA LYS A 311 12.33 1.68 -13.32
C LYS A 311 11.04 2.30 -13.86
N LYS A 312 10.84 2.29 -15.18
CA LYS A 312 9.69 2.87 -15.87
C LYS A 312 8.67 1.80 -16.18
N LYS A 313 7.40 2.20 -16.23
CA LYS A 313 6.32 1.31 -16.63
C LYS A 313 6.27 1.25 -18.15
N LYS A 314 6.40 0.05 -18.71
CA LYS A 314 6.14 -0.25 -20.11
C LYS A 314 4.80 -0.93 -20.26
N VAL A 315 4.00 -0.52 -21.25
CA VAL A 315 2.72 -1.12 -21.60
C VAL A 315 2.92 -1.83 -22.91
N GLU A 316 2.92 -3.15 -22.86
CA GLU A 316 3.20 -4.05 -23.99
C GLU A 316 2.39 -5.34 -23.80
N GLU A 317 2.47 -6.23 -24.77
CA GLU A 317 1.94 -7.59 -24.64
C GLU A 317 2.87 -8.44 -23.79
N TYR A 318 2.30 -9.10 -22.79
CA TYR A 318 3.02 -10.00 -21.89
C TYR A 318 2.26 -11.30 -21.71
N GLU A 319 2.96 -12.36 -21.39
CA GLU A 319 2.32 -13.56 -20.87
C GLU A 319 1.67 -13.25 -19.50
N LYS A 320 0.48 -13.80 -19.26
CA LYS A 320 -0.32 -13.51 -18.07
C LYS A 320 0.46 -13.69 -16.77
N TRP A 321 1.30 -14.74 -16.67
CA TRP A 321 2.11 -14.99 -15.48
C TRP A 321 3.07 -13.83 -15.15
N GLU A 322 3.57 -13.11 -16.13
CA GLU A 322 4.47 -11.98 -15.93
C GLU A 322 3.79 -10.80 -15.21
N LEU A 323 2.49 -10.65 -15.42
CA LEU A 323 1.66 -9.59 -14.88
C LEU A 323 1.06 -9.94 -13.52
N VAL A 324 1.20 -11.18 -13.05
CA VAL A 324 0.72 -11.63 -11.74
C VAL A 324 1.45 -10.86 -10.63
N THR A 325 0.68 -10.26 -9.74
CA THR A 325 1.15 -9.58 -8.51
C THR A 325 0.18 -9.90 -7.38
N SER A 326 0.56 -9.64 -6.14
CA SER A 326 -0.31 -9.90 -4.98
C SER A 326 -1.70 -9.25 -5.08
N HIS A 327 -1.85 -8.14 -5.79
CA HIS A 327 -3.16 -7.53 -6.04
C HIS A 327 -4.10 -8.37 -6.91
N ILE A 328 -3.59 -9.38 -7.62
CA ILE A 328 -4.43 -10.30 -8.42
C ILE A 328 -5.45 -11.01 -7.53
N MET A 329 -5.07 -11.40 -6.33
CA MET A 329 -5.93 -12.12 -5.38
C MET A 329 -7.23 -11.35 -5.11
N ARG A 330 -7.11 -10.09 -4.77
CA ARG A 330 -8.24 -9.24 -4.43
C ARG A 330 -9.12 -8.92 -5.66
N ARG A 331 -8.50 -8.72 -6.84
CA ARG A 331 -9.23 -8.57 -8.11
C ARG A 331 -9.97 -9.84 -8.48
N THR A 332 -9.29 -10.98 -8.36
CA THR A 332 -9.88 -12.30 -8.61
C THR A 332 -11.08 -12.53 -7.71
N PHE A 333 -10.96 -12.35 -6.39
CA PHE A 333 -12.06 -12.51 -5.47
C PHE A 333 -13.26 -11.66 -5.89
N VAL A 334 -13.07 -10.34 -6.04
CA VAL A 334 -14.17 -9.44 -6.39
C VAL A 334 -14.80 -9.84 -7.72
N THR A 335 -14.00 -10.13 -8.76
CA THR A 335 -14.52 -10.45 -10.10
C THR A 335 -15.25 -11.79 -10.15
N LEU A 336 -14.77 -12.81 -9.42
CA LEU A 336 -15.40 -14.13 -9.42
C LEU A 336 -16.71 -14.15 -8.61
N PHE A 337 -16.78 -13.34 -7.55
CA PHE A 337 -17.91 -13.39 -6.62
C PHE A 337 -18.92 -12.24 -6.79
N VAL A 338 -18.60 -11.22 -7.64
CA VAL A 338 -19.53 -10.15 -7.99
C VAL A 338 -20.74 -10.68 -8.70
N GLY A 339 -21.72 -10.93 -8.52
CA GLY A 339 -22.87 -11.60 -9.20
C GLY A 339 -23.34 -12.86 -8.48
N ILE A 340 -22.51 -13.40 -7.58
CA ILE A 340 -22.85 -14.50 -6.67
C ILE A 340 -23.19 -13.92 -5.29
N LEU A 341 -22.35 -13.00 -4.79
CA LEU A 341 -22.53 -12.31 -3.52
C LEU A 341 -22.94 -10.85 -3.75
N ASP A 342 -23.76 -10.32 -2.87
CA ASP A 342 -24.06 -8.90 -2.84
C ASP A 342 -22.82 -8.07 -2.53
N LYS A 343 -22.80 -6.80 -2.98
CA LYS A 343 -21.65 -5.91 -2.77
C LYS A 343 -21.34 -5.69 -1.29
N ASP A 344 -22.34 -5.72 -0.42
CA ASP A 344 -22.15 -5.58 1.03
C ASP A 344 -21.41 -6.79 1.60
N LEU A 345 -21.73 -7.99 1.17
CA LEU A 345 -21.01 -9.21 1.54
C LEU A 345 -19.57 -9.21 0.99
N ILE A 346 -19.38 -8.73 -0.25
CA ILE A 346 -18.04 -8.54 -0.81
C ILE A 346 -17.24 -7.51 0.00
N LYS A 347 -17.87 -6.40 0.42
CA LYS A 347 -17.22 -5.39 1.28
C LYS A 347 -16.82 -6.00 2.62
N THR A 348 -17.70 -6.74 3.27
CA THR A 348 -17.42 -7.45 4.52
C THR A 348 -16.24 -8.40 4.36
N GLN A 349 -16.27 -9.26 3.34
CA GLN A 349 -15.21 -10.25 3.11
C GLN A 349 -13.86 -9.63 2.76
N THR A 350 -13.85 -8.49 2.08
CA THR A 350 -12.62 -7.85 1.60
C THR A 350 -12.17 -6.65 2.42
N GLY A 351 -13.02 -6.10 3.28
CA GLY A 351 -12.80 -4.84 4.00
C GLY A 351 -12.74 -3.62 3.07
N HIS A 352 -13.55 -3.59 2.00
CA HIS A 352 -13.78 -2.40 1.20
C HIS A 352 -14.77 -1.47 1.91
N LYS A 353 -14.49 -0.16 1.91
CA LYS A 353 -15.34 0.82 2.59
C LYS A 353 -16.50 1.33 1.71
N THR A 354 -16.35 1.29 0.38
CA THR A 354 -17.33 1.84 -0.56
C THR A 354 -17.55 0.94 -1.77
N ASP A 355 -18.69 1.10 -2.43
CA ASP A 355 -19.04 0.38 -3.65
C ASP A 355 -18.12 0.75 -4.81
N GLU A 356 -17.66 2.00 -4.88
CA GLU A 356 -16.68 2.44 -5.89
C GLU A 356 -15.38 1.64 -5.77
N MET A 357 -14.95 1.29 -4.55
CA MET A 357 -13.78 0.43 -4.34
C MET A 357 -14.02 -0.98 -4.86
N VAL A 358 -15.20 -1.56 -4.64
CA VAL A 358 -15.58 -2.87 -5.21
C VAL A 358 -15.61 -2.80 -6.72
N ASN A 359 -16.30 -1.80 -7.30
CA ASN A 359 -16.40 -1.59 -8.74
C ASN A 359 -15.02 -1.40 -9.40
N HIS A 360 -14.08 -0.76 -8.72
CA HIS A 360 -12.70 -0.61 -9.20
C HIS A 360 -11.98 -1.95 -9.37
N TYR A 361 -12.26 -2.90 -8.47
CA TYR A 361 -11.66 -4.24 -8.51
C TYR A 361 -12.43 -5.21 -9.42
N ASP A 362 -13.72 -5.00 -9.67
CA ASP A 362 -14.51 -5.80 -10.61
C ASP A 362 -14.00 -5.65 -12.04
N LYS A 363 -13.56 -6.77 -12.63
CA LYS A 363 -13.05 -6.85 -14.02
C LYS A 363 -13.95 -7.72 -14.91
N THR A 364 -15.18 -7.97 -14.47
CA THR A 364 -16.15 -8.74 -15.24
C THR A 364 -16.46 -8.03 -16.56
N ALA A 365 -16.31 -8.75 -17.67
CA ALA A 365 -16.65 -8.22 -18.99
C ALA A 365 -18.15 -7.90 -19.09
N LYS A 366 -18.52 -6.91 -19.90
CA LYS A 366 -19.93 -6.52 -20.10
C LYS A 366 -20.80 -7.69 -20.57
N ILE A 367 -20.24 -8.54 -21.44
CA ILE A 367 -20.94 -9.73 -21.96
C ILE A 367 -21.20 -10.75 -20.86
N ASP A 368 -20.25 -10.94 -19.94
CA ASP A 368 -20.42 -11.89 -18.83
C ASP A 368 -21.42 -11.36 -17.80
N LYS A 369 -21.48 -10.04 -17.58
CA LYS A 369 -22.55 -9.42 -16.78
C LYS A 369 -23.94 -9.67 -17.41
N ALA A 370 -24.05 -9.55 -18.72
CA ALA A 370 -25.31 -9.83 -19.41
C ALA A 370 -25.69 -11.31 -19.30
N LYS A 371 -24.73 -12.25 -19.38
CA LYS A 371 -24.99 -13.68 -19.16
C LYS A 371 -25.47 -13.95 -17.72
N GLN A 372 -24.85 -13.34 -16.72
CA GLN A 372 -25.29 -13.45 -15.31
C GLN A 372 -26.73 -12.96 -15.12
N VAL A 373 -27.12 -11.88 -15.78
CA VAL A 373 -28.52 -11.41 -15.77
C VAL A 373 -29.44 -12.46 -16.35
N ARG A 374 -29.09 -13.03 -17.51
CA ARG A 374 -29.87 -14.12 -18.14
C ARG A 374 -30.03 -15.30 -17.19
N GLU A 375 -28.95 -15.81 -16.62
CA GLU A 375 -28.96 -16.95 -15.70
C GLU A 375 -29.85 -16.70 -14.45
N LYS A 376 -29.83 -15.49 -13.91
CA LYS A 376 -30.70 -15.10 -12.81
C LYS A 376 -32.19 -15.12 -13.22
N PHE A 377 -32.52 -14.56 -14.38
CA PHE A 377 -33.90 -14.62 -14.90
C PHE A 377 -34.35 -16.05 -15.14
N GLU A 378 -33.51 -16.90 -15.78
CA GLU A 378 -33.82 -18.31 -16.00
C GLU A 378 -34.05 -19.08 -14.68
N THR A 379 -33.33 -18.71 -13.61
CA THR A 379 -33.52 -19.31 -12.27
C THR A 379 -34.84 -18.88 -11.69
N ILE A 380 -35.21 -17.60 -11.76
CA ILE A 380 -36.50 -17.08 -11.25
C ILE A 380 -37.65 -17.72 -12.00
N LEU A 381 -37.56 -17.83 -13.33
CA LEU A 381 -38.62 -18.43 -14.18
C LEU A 381 -38.79 -19.95 -13.94
N LYS A 382 -37.77 -20.66 -13.42
CA LYS A 382 -37.87 -22.08 -13.06
C LYS A 382 -38.55 -22.33 -11.68
N ILE A 383 -38.62 -21.29 -10.86
CA ILE A 383 -39.25 -21.34 -9.53
C ILE A 383 -40.71 -20.90 -9.57
N SER A 384 -41.09 -20.16 -10.62
CA SER A 384 -42.48 -19.77 -10.91
C SER A 384 -43.18 -20.84 -11.78
#